data_6cab250b51294a0e0b272e2880bd6b70
#
_entry.id   6cab250b51294a0e0b272e2880bd6b70
#
_cell.length_a   1.000
_cell.length_b   1.000
_cell.length_c   1.000
_cell.angle_alpha   90.00
_cell.angle_beta   90.00
_cell.angle_gamma   90.00
#
_symmetry.space_group_name_H-M   'P 1'
#
loop_
_entity.id
_entity.type
_entity.pdbx_description
1 polymer ?
#
loop_
_entity_poly.entity_id
_entity_poly.type
_entity_poly.pdbx_seq_one_letter_code
_entity_poly.pdbx_strand_id
1 'polypeptide(L)'
;MKQRSLIAFLLIVTLFIFACFDSGDEYYTEEPIDDFATEAPADDGSGESTLPESAPGEVIYDFGFSVEQNGFSFENYGDESSATNLTETEMRRMFGDEVCAQINGDQCVLTPPAAQWMEQINGSMGGGHCEGMAVLSLLMYTDQVSPSDFGGSSASDLDINDENLQREIAYWWATQATDPTGSSVIKGTPMEIMETIQQMDAGSETYTIGIYNDRGEGHAITPFGVEDKGDGLYAILVYDNNYPGQVRELFIDSRDNSWTYETSINPEVATDVWSGNADTQTLDLTPTSARLQTQECSFCGGGVSGIGSGKFAALEASFNEIFLDGEGHILITDENGNRLGYVDGKIVNEIPGATYTQFRMAASGNTPEPIYSVPAALDLTIEIDGSTLTEESLTDLIMIGAGFSIGVEGIYLEPGQVDVAYFYPSEQTIAYETQADESPFIVIGVENPDAEADYYFEVQGADIQGGGIITVYLDTEAGDLLINAEKLSNEGSFDFYLTRITDELEEEFAAEEILLNEGAIVYVNYAEWTDANPEGMYFGVDLDGDGTIDEEYVVDDKQ
;
A
#
# COMPACT_ATOMS: atom_id res chain seq x y z
N MET A 1 34.79 24.20 -7.45
CA MET A 1 34.77 23.08 -8.40
C MET A 1 35.09 21.81 -7.62
N LYS A 2 34.11 21.20 -7.07
CA LYS A 2 34.05 19.78 -6.66
C LYS A 2 32.60 19.37 -6.81
N GLN A 3 32.35 18.56 -7.81
CA GLN A 3 31.13 17.79 -7.93
C GLN A 3 30.94 16.98 -6.64
N ARG A 4 29.86 17.16 -5.96
CA ARG A 4 29.34 16.21 -4.99
C ARG A 4 27.96 15.75 -5.50
N SER A 5 27.89 14.47 -5.68
CA SER A 5 26.78 13.70 -6.19
C SER A 5 25.52 13.90 -5.35
N LEU A 6 24.43 14.20 -6.04
CA LEU A 6 23.08 13.88 -5.60
C LEU A 6 22.94 12.35 -5.52
N ILE A 7 22.95 11.79 -4.36
CA ILE A 7 22.42 10.48 -3.99
C ILE A 7 22.33 10.51 -2.47
N ALA A 8 21.20 10.92 -1.94
CA ALA A 8 20.90 10.75 -0.52
C ALA A 8 19.41 11.02 -0.24
N PHE A 9 18.53 10.20 -0.77
CA PHE A 9 17.16 10.13 -0.27
C PHE A 9 16.61 8.70 -0.34
N LEU A 10 17.46 7.72 -0.16
CA LEU A 10 17.04 6.33 -0.06
C LEU A 10 18.12 5.53 0.67
N LEU A 11 18.33 5.76 1.96
CA LEU A 11 19.16 4.85 2.78
C LEU A 11 19.33 5.36 4.24
N ILE A 12 18.26 5.46 4.98
CA ILE A 12 18.34 5.43 6.44
C ILE A 12 17.22 4.55 7.05
N VAL A 13 16.90 3.44 6.44
CA VAL A 13 16.27 2.32 7.14
C VAL A 13 17.00 1.07 6.69
N THR A 14 18.03 0.71 7.35
CA THR A 14 18.61 -0.62 7.57
C THR A 14 20.09 -0.52 7.85
N LEU A 15 20.46 -0.17 9.06
CA LEU A 15 21.77 -0.50 9.61
C LEU A 15 21.74 -0.48 11.15
N PHE A 16 21.03 -1.44 11.74
CA PHE A 16 21.32 -1.82 13.13
C PHE A 16 21.59 -3.31 13.22
N ILE A 17 22.88 -3.58 13.31
CA ILE A 17 23.60 -4.50 14.18
C ILE A 17 23.34 -5.99 14.02
N PHE A 18 24.19 -6.63 13.24
CA PHE A 18 24.68 -7.96 13.61
C PHE A 18 25.95 -7.81 14.46
N ALA A 19 25.78 -7.86 15.76
CA ALA A 19 26.88 -8.13 16.68
C ALA A 19 27.02 -9.65 16.82
N CYS A 20 28.09 -10.19 16.28
CA CYS A 20 28.50 -11.56 16.47
C CYS A 20 28.68 -11.88 17.96
N PHE A 21 27.95 -12.86 18.46
CA PHE A 21 28.39 -13.68 19.58
C PHE A 21 28.74 -15.07 19.07
N ASP A 22 30.03 -15.32 19.09
CA ASP A 22 30.65 -16.64 18.90
C ASP A 22 30.56 -17.41 20.21
N SER A 23 29.94 -18.61 20.21
CA SER A 23 30.19 -19.62 21.24
C SER A 23 29.79 -21.02 20.77
N GLY A 24 30.80 -21.82 20.47
CA GLY A 24 30.95 -23.16 20.98
C GLY A 24 30.14 -24.29 20.37
N ASP A 25 30.80 -25.03 19.50
CA ASP A 25 30.43 -26.39 19.10
C ASP A 25 30.11 -27.32 20.28
N GLU A 26 28.93 -27.91 20.29
CA GLU A 26 28.68 -29.20 20.91
C GLU A 26 27.96 -30.15 19.93
N TYR A 27 28.67 -31.21 19.59
CA TYR A 27 28.19 -32.36 18.84
C TYR A 27 27.15 -33.12 19.64
N TYR A 28 25.92 -33.26 19.12
CA TYR A 28 24.99 -34.32 19.55
C TYR A 28 24.81 -35.34 18.45
N THR A 29 25.06 -36.60 18.82
CA THR A 29 24.89 -37.80 18.02
C THR A 29 23.40 -38.15 17.90
N GLU A 30 22.93 -38.41 16.68
CA GLU A 30 21.60 -38.94 16.39
C GLU A 30 21.48 -40.40 16.90
N GLU A 31 20.43 -40.68 17.68
CA GLU A 31 19.88 -42.01 17.84
C GLU A 31 18.53 -42.13 17.14
N PRO A 32 18.20 -43.28 16.54
CA PRO A 32 17.01 -43.42 15.72
C PRO A 32 15.74 -43.56 16.57
N ILE A 33 14.70 -42.77 16.23
CA ILE A 33 13.38 -42.86 16.85
C ILE A 33 12.55 -43.90 16.13
N ASP A 34 12.04 -44.84 16.89
CA ASP A 34 11.15 -45.93 16.47
C ASP A 34 9.81 -45.45 15.93
N ASP A 35 9.37 -46.14 14.88
CA ASP A 35 8.07 -46.11 14.24
C ASP A 35 6.88 -46.19 15.24
N PHE A 36 6.15 -45.13 15.45
CA PHE A 36 4.78 -45.20 15.97
C PHE A 36 3.79 -44.83 14.84
N ALA A 37 3.18 -45.87 14.28
CA ALA A 37 2.01 -45.74 13.45
C ALA A 37 0.84 -45.16 14.29
N THR A 38 0.48 -43.89 14.05
CA THR A 38 -0.78 -43.32 14.52
C THR A 38 -1.81 -43.47 13.40
N GLU A 39 -2.91 -44.15 13.77
CA GLU A 39 -4.11 -44.25 12.93
C GLU A 39 -4.62 -42.85 12.58
N ALA A 40 -4.91 -42.64 11.27
CA ALA A 40 -5.52 -41.44 10.75
C ALA A 40 -6.90 -41.19 11.40
N PRO A 41 -7.26 -39.95 11.75
CA PRO A 41 -8.62 -39.61 12.13
C PRO A 41 -9.57 -39.75 10.94
N ALA A 42 -10.79 -40.16 11.22
CA ALA A 42 -11.84 -40.37 10.23
C ALA A 42 -12.18 -39.05 9.49
N ASP A 43 -12.33 -39.18 8.19
CA ASP A 43 -12.86 -38.24 7.21
C ASP A 43 -14.10 -37.52 7.76
N ASP A 44 -14.04 -36.21 7.96
CA ASP A 44 -15.13 -35.34 8.40
C ASP A 44 -15.80 -34.59 7.24
N GLY A 45 -15.84 -35.13 6.07
CA GLY A 45 -16.76 -34.67 5.02
C GLY A 45 -16.63 -33.21 4.57
N SER A 46 -15.46 -32.57 4.71
CA SER A 46 -15.12 -31.35 3.99
C SER A 46 -14.84 -31.74 2.54
N GLY A 47 -15.78 -31.44 1.64
CA GLY A 47 -15.61 -31.71 0.22
C GLY A 47 -14.45 -30.90 -0.32
N GLU A 48 -13.29 -31.55 -0.53
CA GLU A 48 -12.22 -31.00 -1.34
C GLU A 48 -12.78 -30.60 -2.70
N SER A 49 -12.73 -29.32 -3.03
CA SER A 49 -13.01 -28.82 -4.36
C SER A 49 -11.90 -29.32 -5.27
N THR A 50 -12.17 -30.37 -6.07
CA THR A 50 -11.23 -30.87 -7.07
C THR A 50 -11.53 -30.21 -8.40
N LEU A 51 -10.46 -29.83 -9.12
CA LEU A 51 -10.58 -29.35 -10.49
C LEU A 51 -11.31 -30.36 -11.38
N PRO A 52 -12.12 -29.89 -12.36
CA PRO A 52 -12.64 -30.75 -13.42
C PRO A 52 -11.50 -31.40 -14.22
N GLU A 53 -11.71 -32.63 -14.71
CA GLU A 53 -10.71 -33.31 -15.53
C GLU A 53 -10.53 -32.55 -16.85
N SER A 54 -9.29 -32.05 -17.12
CA SER A 54 -8.97 -31.25 -18.28
C SER A 54 -8.81 -32.12 -19.52
N ALA A 55 -9.88 -32.24 -20.33
CA ALA A 55 -9.81 -32.70 -21.70
C ALA A 55 -9.95 -31.51 -22.68
N PRO A 56 -9.28 -31.49 -23.84
CA PRO A 56 -9.48 -30.44 -24.83
C PRO A 56 -10.95 -30.25 -25.17
N GLY A 57 -11.46 -29.03 -25.07
CA GLY A 57 -12.80 -28.64 -25.47
C GLY A 57 -12.89 -28.12 -26.90
N GLU A 58 -14.08 -27.72 -27.34
CA GLU A 58 -14.25 -26.98 -28.58
C GLU A 58 -13.96 -25.49 -28.32
N VAL A 59 -12.97 -24.92 -29.02
CA VAL A 59 -12.68 -23.49 -28.93
C VAL A 59 -13.85 -22.69 -29.50
N ILE A 60 -14.55 -21.95 -28.68
CA ILE A 60 -15.71 -21.11 -29.07
C ILE A 60 -15.36 -19.62 -29.15
N TYR A 61 -14.23 -19.22 -28.58
CA TYR A 61 -13.66 -17.89 -28.69
C TYR A 61 -12.14 -17.95 -28.62
N ASP A 62 -11.45 -17.20 -29.48
CA ASP A 62 -9.99 -17.10 -29.52
C ASP A 62 -9.60 -15.64 -29.85
N PHE A 63 -8.92 -14.98 -28.91
CA PHE A 63 -8.43 -13.61 -29.07
C PHE A 63 -7.14 -13.55 -29.90
N GLY A 64 -6.45 -14.69 -30.08
CA GLY A 64 -5.20 -14.81 -30.83
C GLY A 64 -3.94 -14.49 -30.01
N PHE A 65 -4.02 -14.25 -28.72
CA PHE A 65 -2.88 -14.09 -27.84
C PHE A 65 -2.19 -15.45 -27.65
N SER A 66 -0.86 -15.50 -27.80
CA SER A 66 -0.05 -16.70 -27.56
C SER A 66 0.77 -16.53 -26.30
N VAL A 67 0.62 -17.42 -25.34
CA VAL A 67 1.35 -17.38 -24.07
C VAL A 67 2.86 -17.41 -24.32
N GLU A 68 3.33 -18.19 -25.29
CA GLU A 68 4.75 -18.34 -25.61
C GLU A 68 5.39 -17.08 -26.23
N GLN A 69 4.60 -16.18 -26.82
CA GLN A 69 5.09 -14.95 -27.45
C GLN A 69 4.71 -13.69 -26.69
N ASN A 70 3.48 -13.65 -26.18
CA ASN A 70 2.89 -12.46 -25.62
C ASN A 70 2.93 -12.45 -24.08
N GLY A 71 3.15 -13.60 -23.43
CA GLY A 71 3.45 -13.72 -22.00
C GLY A 71 4.94 -13.44 -21.73
N PHE A 72 5.26 -12.95 -20.53
CA PHE A 72 6.65 -12.87 -20.08
C PHE A 72 7.23 -14.27 -19.86
N SER A 73 8.55 -14.41 -20.04
CA SER A 73 9.27 -15.67 -19.84
C SER A 73 9.77 -15.87 -18.41
N PHE A 74 9.60 -14.85 -17.55
CA PHE A 74 9.90 -14.88 -16.12
C PHE A 74 8.61 -14.92 -15.32
N GLU A 75 8.70 -15.45 -14.11
CA GLU A 75 7.60 -15.57 -13.16
C GLU A 75 7.27 -14.23 -12.51
N ASN A 76 6.06 -14.10 -11.95
CA ASN A 76 5.68 -13.03 -11.05
C ASN A 76 6.68 -12.97 -9.89
N TYR A 77 6.99 -11.76 -9.43
CA TYR A 77 8.03 -11.48 -8.45
C TYR A 77 7.52 -10.48 -7.40
N GLY A 78 8.07 -10.56 -6.20
CA GLY A 78 7.79 -9.69 -5.07
C GLY A 78 9.08 -9.17 -4.41
N ASP A 79 9.07 -8.94 -3.10
CA ASP A 79 10.16 -8.32 -2.31
C ASP A 79 11.51 -9.04 -2.38
N GLU A 80 11.52 -10.33 -2.66
CA GLU A 80 12.76 -11.09 -2.81
C GLU A 80 13.58 -10.67 -4.02
N SER A 81 12.93 -9.96 -4.96
CA SER A 81 13.56 -9.43 -6.15
C SER A 81 14.05 -8.03 -5.86
N SER A 82 15.16 -7.58 -5.74
CA SER A 82 15.58 -6.17 -5.64
C SER A 82 15.10 -5.33 -6.85
N ALA A 83 13.83 -5.43 -7.19
CA ALA A 83 13.21 -4.76 -8.33
C ALA A 83 13.02 -3.26 -8.05
N THR A 84 13.13 -2.46 -9.08
CA THR A 84 12.83 -1.02 -9.01
C THR A 84 11.35 -0.81 -9.30
N ASN A 85 10.61 -0.27 -8.33
CA ASN A 85 9.20 0.07 -8.46
C ASN A 85 9.01 1.53 -8.95
N LEU A 86 7.90 2.19 -8.54
CA LEU A 86 7.64 3.57 -8.92
C LEU A 86 8.75 4.51 -8.44
N THR A 87 9.05 5.49 -9.27
CA THR A 87 9.88 6.65 -8.95
C THR A 87 9.09 7.93 -9.24
N GLU A 88 9.68 9.08 -8.94
CA GLU A 88 9.09 10.40 -9.24
C GLU A 88 8.73 10.54 -10.73
N THR A 89 9.41 9.82 -11.60
CA THR A 89 9.14 9.81 -13.05
C THR A 89 7.80 9.15 -13.36
N GLU A 90 7.53 8.00 -12.76
CA GLU A 90 6.28 7.26 -12.93
C GLU A 90 5.12 7.99 -12.25
N MET A 91 5.34 8.60 -11.08
CA MET A 91 4.37 9.44 -10.39
C MET A 91 3.94 10.63 -11.26
N ARG A 92 4.90 11.38 -11.78
CA ARG A 92 4.64 12.51 -12.67
C ARG A 92 3.96 12.10 -13.98
N ARG A 93 4.31 10.93 -14.53
CA ARG A 93 3.63 10.35 -15.72
C ARG A 93 2.18 10.01 -15.43
N MET A 94 1.86 9.50 -14.25
CA MET A 94 0.52 9.04 -13.87
C MET A 94 -0.41 10.21 -13.56
N PHE A 95 0.05 11.18 -12.80
CA PHE A 95 -0.77 12.24 -12.22
C PHE A 95 -0.49 13.64 -12.78
N GLY A 96 0.65 13.84 -13.44
CA GLY A 96 1.04 15.15 -13.97
C GLY A 96 1.98 15.92 -13.01
N ASP A 97 2.15 17.21 -13.29
CA ASP A 97 3.07 18.08 -12.54
C ASP A 97 2.58 18.41 -11.11
N GLU A 98 1.33 18.16 -10.81
CA GLU A 98 0.73 18.46 -9.50
C GLU A 98 1.24 17.61 -8.34
N VAL A 99 1.91 16.48 -8.62
CA VAL A 99 2.61 15.68 -7.59
C VAL A 99 4.00 16.22 -7.25
N CYS A 100 4.46 17.28 -7.92
CA CYS A 100 5.81 17.83 -7.71
C CYS A 100 5.75 19.12 -6.90
N ALA A 101 6.36 19.14 -5.73
CA ALA A 101 6.65 20.36 -4.96
C ALA A 101 7.68 21.23 -5.69
N GLN A 102 8.65 20.61 -6.38
CA GLN A 102 9.66 21.31 -7.15
C GLN A 102 9.89 20.65 -8.51
N ILE A 103 10.02 21.47 -9.56
CA ILE A 103 10.32 21.00 -10.93
C ILE A 103 11.58 21.69 -11.45
N ASN A 104 12.61 20.88 -11.72
CA ASN A 104 13.88 21.34 -12.32
C ASN A 104 14.13 20.60 -13.64
N GLY A 105 13.53 21.08 -14.74
CA GLY A 105 13.57 20.42 -16.04
C GLY A 105 12.79 19.10 -16.01
N ASP A 106 13.47 17.96 -16.15
CA ASP A 106 12.83 16.65 -16.10
C ASP A 106 12.77 16.08 -14.66
N GLN A 107 13.44 16.73 -13.70
CA GLN A 107 13.43 16.29 -12.29
C GLN A 107 12.21 16.84 -11.57
N CYS A 108 11.60 16.01 -10.75
CA CYS A 108 10.49 16.30 -9.88
C CYS A 108 10.89 15.93 -8.45
N VAL A 109 10.76 16.86 -7.52
CA VAL A 109 10.73 16.53 -6.09
C VAL A 109 9.27 16.39 -5.73
N LEU A 110 8.88 15.25 -5.21
CA LEU A 110 7.47 14.99 -4.90
C LEU A 110 7.00 15.87 -3.74
N THR A 111 5.70 16.20 -3.72
CA THR A 111 5.06 16.72 -2.52
C THR A 111 5.05 15.63 -1.44
N PRO A 112 5.04 15.98 -0.13
CA PRO A 112 5.05 14.98 0.93
C PRO A 112 3.93 13.92 0.81
N PRO A 113 2.65 14.27 0.55
CA PRO A 113 1.62 13.25 0.35
C PRO A 113 1.84 12.39 -0.89
N ALA A 114 2.43 12.93 -1.96
CA ALA A 114 2.77 12.16 -3.16
C ALA A 114 3.92 11.18 -2.90
N ALA A 115 4.92 11.58 -2.15
CA ALA A 115 6.02 10.72 -1.73
C ALA A 115 5.51 9.57 -0.84
N GLN A 116 4.66 9.88 0.14
CA GLN A 116 4.07 8.89 1.03
C GLN A 116 3.18 7.90 0.26
N TRP A 117 2.35 8.38 -0.68
CA TRP A 117 1.54 7.50 -1.53
C TRP A 117 2.40 6.55 -2.37
N MET A 118 3.46 7.08 -2.99
CA MET A 118 4.40 6.26 -3.75
C MET A 118 5.05 5.17 -2.88
N GLU A 119 5.42 5.50 -1.65
CA GLU A 119 6.01 4.56 -0.70
C GLU A 119 5.03 3.44 -0.35
N GLN A 120 3.79 3.78 0.03
CA GLN A 120 2.75 2.80 0.36
C GLN A 120 2.43 1.88 -0.82
N ILE A 121 2.33 2.42 -2.04
CA ILE A 121 2.09 1.63 -3.24
C ILE A 121 3.30 0.73 -3.57
N ASN A 122 4.51 1.22 -3.41
CA ASN A 122 5.73 0.42 -3.61
C ASN A 122 5.82 -0.71 -2.58
N GLY A 123 5.52 -0.46 -1.31
CA GLY A 123 5.42 -1.48 -0.27
C GLY A 123 4.38 -2.55 -0.62
N SER A 124 3.20 -2.12 -1.08
CA SER A 124 2.14 -3.04 -1.50
C SER A 124 2.53 -3.96 -2.67
N MET A 125 3.51 -3.60 -3.49
CA MET A 125 4.03 -4.47 -4.57
C MET A 125 4.91 -5.61 -4.06
N GLY A 126 5.34 -5.56 -2.80
CA GLY A 126 6.15 -6.60 -2.18
C GLY A 126 5.55 -8.00 -2.26
N GLY A 127 4.24 -8.11 -2.22
CA GLY A 127 3.53 -9.36 -2.43
C GLY A 127 3.56 -9.91 -3.87
N GLY A 128 3.84 -9.07 -4.88
CA GLY A 128 3.94 -9.49 -6.28
C GLY A 128 3.41 -8.46 -7.27
N HIS A 129 3.86 -8.58 -8.50
CA HIS A 129 3.60 -7.66 -9.61
C HIS A 129 2.58 -8.21 -10.63
N CYS A 130 1.75 -9.19 -10.26
CA CYS A 130 0.90 -9.92 -11.19
C CYS A 130 -0.03 -9.01 -12.01
N GLU A 131 -0.61 -7.98 -11.40
CA GLU A 131 -1.49 -7.03 -12.08
C GLU A 131 -0.75 -6.26 -13.19
N GLY A 132 0.42 -5.71 -12.89
CA GLY A 132 1.23 -4.99 -13.87
C GLY A 132 1.70 -5.88 -15.02
N MET A 133 2.08 -7.11 -14.71
CA MET A 133 2.48 -8.11 -15.72
C MET A 133 1.29 -8.51 -16.62
N ALA A 134 0.12 -8.75 -16.06
CA ALA A 134 -1.08 -9.09 -16.82
C ALA A 134 -1.48 -7.94 -17.76
N VAL A 135 -1.47 -6.70 -17.25
CA VAL A 135 -1.78 -5.50 -18.03
C VAL A 135 -0.76 -5.28 -19.14
N LEU A 136 0.54 -5.26 -18.80
CA LEU A 136 1.58 -4.91 -19.75
C LEU A 136 1.69 -5.95 -20.89
N SER A 137 1.51 -7.26 -20.60
CA SER A 137 1.47 -8.30 -21.63
C SER A 137 0.36 -8.04 -22.65
N LEU A 138 -0.82 -7.61 -22.17
CA LEU A 138 -1.98 -7.32 -23.01
C LEU A 138 -1.78 -6.03 -23.83
N LEU A 139 -1.19 -4.99 -23.22
CA LEU A 139 -0.85 -3.74 -23.90
C LEU A 139 0.19 -3.95 -25.01
N MET A 140 1.17 -4.82 -24.78
CA MET A 140 2.15 -5.21 -25.80
C MET A 140 1.51 -5.99 -26.94
N TYR A 141 0.60 -6.91 -26.63
CA TYR A 141 -0.12 -7.67 -27.64
C TYR A 141 -1.03 -6.79 -28.52
N THR A 142 -1.62 -5.75 -27.93
CA THR A 142 -2.52 -4.81 -28.64
C THR A 142 -1.79 -3.61 -29.25
N ASP A 143 -0.45 -3.65 -29.35
CA ASP A 143 0.40 -2.58 -29.90
C ASP A 143 0.27 -1.21 -29.19
N GLN A 144 -0.18 -1.17 -27.92
CA GLN A 144 -0.24 0.05 -27.12
C GLN A 144 1.11 0.38 -26.48
N VAL A 145 1.90 -0.65 -26.14
CA VAL A 145 3.27 -0.56 -25.65
C VAL A 145 4.15 -1.45 -26.53
N SER A 146 5.33 -0.96 -26.90
CA SER A 146 6.23 -1.74 -27.77
C SER A 146 7.26 -2.52 -26.96
N PRO A 147 7.38 -3.85 -27.12
CA PRO A 147 8.48 -4.61 -26.51
C PRO A 147 9.88 -4.09 -26.87
N SER A 148 10.00 -3.40 -28.03
CA SER A 148 11.29 -2.81 -28.45
C SER A 148 11.77 -1.66 -27.56
N ASP A 149 10.90 -1.05 -26.78
CA ASP A 149 11.24 0.01 -25.83
C ASP A 149 12.06 -0.56 -24.66
N PHE A 150 11.96 -1.89 -24.45
CA PHE A 150 12.67 -2.67 -23.43
C PHE A 150 13.65 -3.70 -24.06
N GLY A 151 14.02 -3.50 -25.32
CA GLY A 151 15.07 -4.27 -26.01
C GLY A 151 14.66 -5.63 -26.56
N GLY A 152 13.37 -6.02 -26.48
CA GLY A 152 12.84 -7.27 -27.04
C GLY A 152 12.07 -7.09 -28.34
N SER A 153 11.71 -8.20 -28.98
CA SER A 153 10.80 -8.24 -30.13
C SER A 153 9.40 -8.76 -29.77
N SER A 154 9.27 -9.34 -28.60
CA SER A 154 8.03 -9.86 -27.99
C SER A 154 8.14 -9.74 -26.47
N ALA A 155 7.03 -9.87 -25.74
CA ALA A 155 7.05 -9.88 -24.29
C ALA A 155 7.93 -11.02 -23.73
N SER A 156 7.92 -12.17 -24.39
CA SER A 156 8.73 -13.33 -23.97
C SER A 156 10.25 -13.17 -24.17
N ASP A 157 10.69 -12.17 -24.94
CA ASP A 157 12.13 -11.86 -25.14
C ASP A 157 12.69 -10.93 -24.06
N LEU A 158 11.83 -10.35 -23.20
CA LEU A 158 12.23 -9.32 -22.23
C LEU A 158 12.93 -9.92 -21.01
N ASP A 159 13.87 -9.15 -20.45
CA ASP A 159 14.65 -9.53 -19.28
C ASP A 159 14.13 -8.81 -18.03
N ILE A 160 13.79 -9.56 -16.99
CA ILE A 160 13.36 -9.02 -15.69
C ILE A 160 14.39 -8.07 -15.06
N ASN A 161 15.67 -8.18 -15.40
CA ASN A 161 16.73 -7.31 -14.90
C ASN A 161 16.77 -5.92 -15.58
N ASP A 162 15.89 -5.63 -16.55
CA ASP A 162 15.75 -4.29 -17.11
C ASP A 162 14.92 -3.41 -16.17
N GLU A 163 15.57 -2.44 -15.52
CA GLU A 163 14.92 -1.51 -14.57
C GLU A 163 13.79 -0.68 -15.22
N ASN A 164 13.86 -0.38 -16.53
CA ASN A 164 12.78 0.32 -17.20
C ASN A 164 11.56 -0.58 -17.35
N LEU A 165 11.77 -1.88 -17.61
CA LEU A 165 10.67 -2.85 -17.65
C LEU A 165 10.04 -3.03 -16.27
N GLN A 166 10.85 -3.13 -15.21
CA GLN A 166 10.35 -3.23 -13.83
C GLN A 166 9.47 -2.04 -13.48
N ARG A 167 9.93 -0.79 -13.75
CA ARG A 167 9.14 0.42 -13.52
C ARG A 167 7.87 0.49 -14.37
N GLU A 168 7.93 0.01 -15.62
CA GLU A 168 6.71 -0.05 -16.46
C GLU A 168 5.69 -1.05 -15.91
N ILE A 169 6.13 -2.21 -15.41
CA ILE A 169 5.27 -3.17 -14.73
C ILE A 169 4.67 -2.54 -13.46
N ALA A 170 5.49 -1.88 -12.64
CA ALA A 170 5.04 -1.18 -11.43
C ALA A 170 4.04 -0.06 -11.76
N TYR A 171 4.27 0.71 -12.81
CA TYR A 171 3.34 1.75 -13.27
C TYR A 171 1.94 1.19 -13.57
N TRP A 172 1.87 0.09 -14.33
CA TRP A 172 0.58 -0.52 -14.66
C TRP A 172 -0.05 -1.23 -13.46
N TRP A 173 0.77 -1.75 -12.55
CA TRP A 173 0.27 -2.30 -11.29
C TRP A 173 -0.42 -1.23 -10.45
N ALA A 174 0.20 -0.06 -10.29
CA ALA A 174 -0.32 1.03 -9.48
C ALA A 174 -1.67 1.58 -9.96
N THR A 175 -1.98 1.44 -11.26
CA THR A 175 -3.27 1.91 -11.79
C THR A 175 -4.49 1.26 -11.16
N GLN A 176 -4.36 0.08 -10.52
CA GLN A 176 -5.49 -0.54 -9.81
C GLN A 176 -5.94 0.25 -8.58
N ALA A 177 -5.04 1.07 -8.01
CA ALA A 177 -5.30 1.90 -6.83
C ALA A 177 -5.91 3.28 -7.17
N THR A 178 -6.11 3.61 -8.46
CA THR A 178 -6.49 4.95 -8.89
C THR A 178 -7.73 4.95 -9.76
N ASP A 179 -8.43 6.08 -9.82
CA ASP A 179 -9.52 6.32 -10.77
C ASP A 179 -8.99 6.97 -12.07
N PRO A 180 -9.58 6.66 -13.23
CA PRO A 180 -10.82 5.91 -13.43
C PRO A 180 -10.67 4.39 -13.46
N THR A 181 -9.49 3.83 -13.24
CA THR A 181 -9.29 2.38 -13.31
C THR A 181 -10.10 1.65 -12.25
N GLY A 182 -10.00 2.05 -10.98
CA GLY A 182 -10.69 1.42 -9.86
C GLY A 182 -12.22 1.45 -10.03
N SER A 183 -12.78 2.62 -10.37
CA SER A 183 -14.23 2.76 -10.58
C SER A 183 -14.77 2.09 -11.84
N SER A 184 -13.90 1.69 -12.77
CA SER A 184 -14.28 0.99 -14.01
C SER A 184 -14.33 -0.54 -13.88
N VAL A 185 -13.93 -1.10 -12.73
CA VAL A 185 -13.94 -2.53 -12.48
C VAL A 185 -15.36 -3.10 -12.62
N ILE A 186 -15.51 -4.11 -13.47
CA ILE A 186 -16.78 -4.78 -13.75
C ILE A 186 -16.86 -6.03 -12.88
N LYS A 187 -17.69 -6.01 -11.85
CA LYS A 187 -18.05 -7.19 -11.07
C LYS A 187 -19.26 -7.88 -11.70
N GLY A 188 -19.25 -9.21 -11.71
CA GLY A 188 -20.33 -9.98 -12.31
C GLY A 188 -20.35 -11.42 -11.84
N THR A 189 -21.38 -12.14 -12.24
CA THR A 189 -21.42 -13.61 -12.07
C THR A 189 -20.41 -14.28 -13.01
N PRO A 190 -19.91 -15.48 -12.70
CA PRO A 190 -18.96 -16.19 -13.57
C PRO A 190 -19.37 -16.28 -15.05
N MET A 191 -20.65 -16.50 -15.30
CA MET A 191 -21.17 -16.53 -16.68
C MET A 191 -21.13 -15.16 -17.37
N GLU A 192 -21.49 -14.07 -16.67
CA GLU A 192 -21.43 -12.70 -17.23
C GLU A 192 -19.99 -12.28 -17.53
N ILE A 193 -19.05 -12.65 -16.68
CA ILE A 193 -17.62 -12.43 -16.90
C ILE A 193 -17.16 -13.15 -18.17
N MET A 194 -17.47 -14.44 -18.31
CA MET A 194 -17.12 -15.22 -19.50
C MET A 194 -17.76 -14.64 -20.78
N GLU A 195 -19.04 -14.26 -20.73
CA GLU A 195 -19.76 -13.64 -21.87
C GLU A 195 -19.13 -12.30 -22.28
N THR A 196 -18.62 -11.54 -21.32
CA THR A 196 -17.90 -10.27 -21.59
C THR A 196 -16.55 -10.53 -22.25
N ILE A 197 -15.79 -11.53 -21.78
CA ILE A 197 -14.51 -11.94 -22.37
C ILE A 197 -14.69 -12.37 -23.84
N GLN A 198 -15.77 -13.09 -24.18
CA GLN A 198 -16.06 -13.47 -25.57
C GLN A 198 -16.32 -12.26 -26.50
N GLN A 199 -16.43 -11.05 -25.97
CA GLN A 199 -16.60 -9.83 -26.73
C GLN A 199 -15.32 -9.00 -26.83
N MET A 200 -14.21 -9.47 -26.24
CA MET A 200 -12.91 -8.79 -26.34
C MET A 200 -12.47 -8.69 -27.81
N ASP A 201 -11.96 -7.51 -28.16
CA ASP A 201 -11.40 -7.23 -29.47
C ASP A 201 -10.30 -6.17 -29.33
N ALA A 202 -9.14 -6.40 -29.94
CA ALA A 202 -7.98 -5.51 -29.87
C ALA A 202 -8.27 -4.10 -30.42
N GLY A 203 -9.30 -3.95 -31.26
CA GLY A 203 -9.74 -2.67 -31.82
C GLY A 203 -10.82 -1.97 -31.00
N SER A 204 -11.33 -2.59 -29.93
CA SER A 204 -12.41 -2.02 -29.11
C SER A 204 -12.06 -2.01 -27.61
N GLU A 205 -12.16 -3.13 -26.92
CA GLU A 205 -11.89 -3.22 -25.50
C GLU A 205 -11.24 -4.57 -25.15
N THR A 206 -10.33 -4.54 -24.21
CA THR A 206 -9.67 -5.71 -23.64
C THR A 206 -9.69 -5.62 -22.11
N TYR A 207 -9.55 -6.77 -21.45
CA TYR A 207 -9.70 -6.86 -20.00
C TYR A 207 -8.63 -7.76 -19.38
N THR A 208 -8.17 -7.41 -18.18
CA THR A 208 -7.56 -8.36 -17.25
C THR A 208 -8.65 -8.95 -16.35
N ILE A 209 -8.46 -10.19 -15.87
CA ILE A 209 -9.31 -10.81 -14.87
C ILE A 209 -8.65 -10.67 -13.50
N GLY A 210 -9.42 -10.17 -12.52
CA GLY A 210 -9.12 -10.33 -11.11
C GLY A 210 -9.83 -11.56 -10.56
N ILE A 211 -9.10 -12.40 -9.82
CA ILE A 211 -9.65 -13.53 -9.09
C ILE A 211 -9.33 -13.36 -7.60
N TYR A 212 -10.29 -13.70 -6.74
CA TYR A 212 -10.14 -13.55 -5.29
C TYR A 212 -10.60 -14.82 -4.59
N ASN A 213 -9.91 -15.17 -3.51
CA ASN A 213 -10.33 -16.28 -2.65
C ASN A 213 -11.10 -15.79 -1.41
N ASP A 214 -11.48 -16.72 -0.56
CA ASP A 214 -12.25 -16.44 0.66
C ASP A 214 -11.40 -15.87 1.80
N ARG A 215 -10.07 -15.87 1.66
CA ARG A 215 -9.13 -15.26 2.58
C ARG A 215 -8.83 -13.78 2.25
N GLY A 216 -9.38 -13.27 1.15
CA GLY A 216 -9.12 -11.91 0.71
C GLY A 216 -7.89 -11.73 -0.18
N GLU A 217 -7.22 -12.83 -0.56
CA GLU A 217 -6.09 -12.79 -1.48
C GLU A 217 -6.58 -12.58 -2.92
N GLY A 218 -5.90 -11.73 -3.69
CA GLY A 218 -6.23 -11.41 -5.07
C GLY A 218 -5.09 -11.72 -6.05
N HIS A 219 -5.42 -12.15 -7.27
CA HIS A 219 -4.47 -12.41 -8.35
C HIS A 219 -5.00 -11.92 -9.68
N ALA A 220 -4.11 -11.51 -10.57
CA ALA A 220 -4.45 -11.00 -11.90
C ALA A 220 -3.91 -11.90 -13.01
N ILE A 221 -4.78 -12.22 -13.97
CA ILE A 221 -4.51 -13.07 -15.12
C ILE A 221 -5.04 -12.44 -16.41
N THR A 222 -4.47 -12.83 -17.54
CA THR A 222 -4.86 -12.30 -18.86
C THR A 222 -5.68 -13.33 -19.64
N PRO A 223 -6.97 -13.10 -19.87
CA PRO A 223 -7.80 -14.02 -20.67
C PRO A 223 -7.53 -13.87 -22.15
N PHE A 224 -7.60 -14.98 -22.89
CA PHE A 224 -7.41 -14.93 -24.35
C PHE A 224 -8.27 -15.91 -25.15
N GLY A 225 -8.98 -16.82 -24.52
CA GLY A 225 -9.83 -17.77 -25.22
C GLY A 225 -10.90 -18.37 -24.35
N VAL A 226 -11.89 -19.02 -24.96
CA VAL A 226 -12.91 -19.80 -24.26
C VAL A 226 -13.14 -21.13 -24.97
N GLU A 227 -13.11 -22.21 -24.21
CA GLU A 227 -13.45 -23.55 -24.67
C GLU A 227 -14.77 -24.04 -24.06
N ASP A 228 -15.59 -24.70 -24.87
CA ASP A 228 -16.74 -25.50 -24.39
C ASP A 228 -16.24 -26.93 -24.11
N LYS A 229 -16.26 -27.32 -22.84
CA LYS A 229 -15.86 -28.67 -22.38
C LYS A 229 -17.02 -29.66 -22.42
N GLY A 230 -18.23 -29.21 -22.79
CA GLY A 230 -19.46 -30.00 -22.78
C GLY A 230 -20.18 -30.02 -21.44
N ASP A 231 -21.42 -30.49 -21.45
CA ASP A 231 -22.28 -30.64 -20.27
C ASP A 231 -22.42 -29.38 -19.38
N GLY A 232 -22.25 -28.19 -20.00
CA GLY A 232 -22.37 -26.90 -19.30
C GLY A 232 -21.10 -26.45 -18.58
N LEU A 233 -19.98 -27.13 -18.78
CA LEU A 233 -18.67 -26.75 -18.30
C LEU A 233 -17.91 -26.01 -19.41
N TYR A 234 -17.30 -24.87 -19.08
CA TYR A 234 -16.47 -24.04 -19.93
C TYR A 234 -15.10 -23.82 -19.30
N ALA A 235 -14.11 -23.48 -20.10
CA ALA A 235 -12.80 -23.04 -19.63
C ALA A 235 -12.44 -21.70 -20.29
N ILE A 236 -12.14 -20.70 -19.50
CA ILE A 236 -11.47 -19.48 -19.97
C ILE A 236 -9.98 -19.78 -20.01
N LEU A 237 -9.39 -19.68 -21.20
CA LEU A 237 -7.94 -19.85 -21.38
C LEU A 237 -7.23 -18.57 -20.97
N VAL A 238 -6.23 -18.69 -20.11
CA VAL A 238 -5.53 -17.54 -19.53
C VAL A 238 -4.01 -17.67 -19.60
N TYR A 239 -3.35 -16.54 -19.76
CA TYR A 239 -1.96 -16.36 -19.37
C TYR A 239 -1.94 -15.98 -17.88
N ASP A 240 -1.30 -16.82 -17.08
CA ASP A 240 -1.01 -16.60 -15.67
C ASP A 240 0.49 -16.38 -15.52
N ASN A 241 0.86 -15.22 -15.01
CA ASN A 241 2.26 -14.82 -14.85
C ASN A 241 3.01 -15.61 -13.77
N ASN A 242 2.31 -16.38 -12.93
CA ASN A 242 2.93 -17.36 -12.03
C ASN A 242 3.38 -18.65 -12.77
N TYR A 243 2.94 -18.85 -14.02
CA TYR A 243 3.23 -20.05 -14.81
C TYR A 243 3.68 -19.69 -16.22
N PRO A 244 4.89 -19.10 -16.40
CA PRO A 244 5.40 -18.67 -17.70
C PRO A 244 5.35 -19.77 -18.75
N GLY A 245 4.92 -19.43 -19.96
CA GLY A 245 4.86 -20.33 -21.09
C GLY A 245 3.81 -21.44 -21.01
N GLN A 246 2.91 -21.40 -20.02
CA GLN A 246 1.85 -22.39 -19.82
C GLN A 246 0.47 -21.75 -20.03
N VAL A 247 -0.36 -22.41 -20.85
CA VAL A 247 -1.79 -22.09 -20.90
C VAL A 247 -2.46 -22.64 -19.65
N ARG A 248 -3.20 -21.78 -18.95
CA ARG A 248 -3.98 -22.19 -17.78
C ARG A 248 -5.47 -22.09 -18.08
N GLU A 249 -6.29 -22.82 -17.33
CA GLU A 249 -7.73 -22.93 -17.53
C GLU A 249 -8.50 -22.50 -16.26
N LEU A 250 -9.26 -21.41 -16.38
CA LEU A 250 -10.23 -21.00 -15.36
C LEU A 250 -11.58 -21.63 -15.75
N PHE A 251 -12.05 -22.57 -14.94
CA PHE A 251 -13.29 -23.30 -15.22
C PHE A 251 -14.52 -22.54 -14.79
N ILE A 252 -15.54 -22.51 -15.66
CA ILE A 252 -16.87 -21.94 -15.39
C ILE A 252 -17.90 -23.06 -15.53
N ASP A 253 -18.64 -23.33 -14.47
CA ASP A 253 -19.78 -24.25 -14.51
C ASP A 253 -21.10 -23.48 -14.63
N SER A 254 -21.72 -23.53 -15.79
CA SER A 254 -22.98 -22.81 -16.07
C SER A 254 -24.19 -23.38 -15.35
N ARG A 255 -24.10 -24.58 -14.79
CA ARG A 255 -25.22 -25.28 -14.13
C ARG A 255 -25.55 -24.67 -12.78
N ASP A 256 -24.55 -24.17 -12.07
CA ASP A 256 -24.66 -23.49 -10.78
C ASP A 256 -24.03 -22.09 -10.77
N ASN A 257 -23.51 -21.65 -11.94
CA ASN A 257 -22.85 -20.35 -12.13
C ASN A 257 -21.69 -20.15 -11.15
N SER A 258 -20.80 -21.14 -11.11
CA SER A 258 -19.60 -21.16 -10.29
C SER A 258 -18.34 -21.14 -11.13
N TRP A 259 -17.20 -20.86 -10.48
CA TRP A 259 -15.88 -20.93 -11.07
C TRP A 259 -14.90 -21.65 -10.15
N THR A 260 -13.87 -22.26 -10.74
CA THR A 260 -12.74 -22.87 -10.05
C THR A 260 -11.45 -22.63 -10.82
N TYR A 261 -10.36 -22.39 -10.09
CA TYR A 261 -9.04 -22.17 -10.65
C TYR A 261 -7.93 -22.67 -9.73
N GLU A 262 -6.96 -23.40 -10.25
CA GLU A 262 -5.77 -23.80 -9.50
C GLU A 262 -4.66 -22.79 -9.71
N THR A 263 -4.30 -22.07 -8.69
CA THR A 263 -3.23 -21.07 -8.70
C THR A 263 -2.55 -20.99 -7.35
N SER A 264 -1.58 -20.10 -7.26
CA SER A 264 -0.98 -19.66 -6.01
C SER A 264 -0.93 -18.13 -6.01
N ILE A 265 -0.72 -17.54 -4.86
CA ILE A 265 -0.57 -16.09 -4.73
C ILE A 265 0.68 -15.65 -5.50
N ASN A 266 1.79 -16.36 -5.31
CA ASN A 266 3.02 -16.20 -6.09
C ASN A 266 3.63 -17.59 -6.41
N PRO A 267 4.62 -17.67 -7.31
CA PRO A 267 5.20 -18.96 -7.73
C PRO A 267 5.83 -19.79 -6.62
N GLU A 268 6.23 -19.16 -5.52
CA GLU A 268 6.91 -19.79 -4.39
C GLU A 268 5.95 -20.40 -3.37
N VAL A 269 4.68 -19.99 -3.42
CA VAL A 269 3.62 -20.51 -2.54
C VAL A 269 2.99 -21.77 -3.18
N ALA A 270 2.61 -22.72 -2.34
CA ALA A 270 1.93 -23.93 -2.81
C ALA A 270 0.61 -23.59 -3.51
N THR A 271 0.31 -24.31 -4.61
CA THR A 271 -0.95 -24.14 -5.34
C THR A 271 -2.14 -24.55 -4.46
N ASP A 272 -3.24 -23.82 -4.64
CA ASP A 272 -4.53 -24.07 -4.01
C ASP A 272 -5.65 -23.96 -5.06
N VAL A 273 -6.80 -24.51 -4.78
CA VAL A 273 -7.99 -24.39 -5.65
C VAL A 273 -8.84 -23.24 -5.16
N TRP A 274 -8.81 -22.13 -5.90
CA TRP A 274 -9.66 -20.99 -5.66
C TRP A 274 -11.00 -21.19 -6.35
N SER A 275 -12.08 -20.76 -5.71
CA SER A 275 -13.42 -20.93 -6.22
C SER A 275 -14.37 -19.82 -5.77
N GLY A 276 -15.47 -19.68 -6.50
CA GLY A 276 -16.55 -18.77 -6.16
C GLY A 276 -17.77 -19.01 -7.03
N ASN A 277 -18.80 -18.22 -6.83
CA ASN A 277 -20.06 -18.34 -7.55
C ASN A 277 -20.75 -16.98 -7.75
N ALA A 278 -21.98 -17.00 -8.26
CA ALA A 278 -22.76 -15.79 -8.50
C ALA A 278 -23.00 -14.94 -7.25
N ASP A 279 -23.01 -15.55 -6.06
CA ASP A 279 -23.27 -14.84 -4.79
C ASP A 279 -21.97 -14.22 -4.23
N THR A 280 -20.82 -14.88 -4.42
CA THR A 280 -19.52 -14.41 -3.90
C THR A 280 -18.95 -13.25 -4.71
N GLN A 281 -19.22 -13.20 -6.03
CA GLN A 281 -18.70 -12.18 -6.95
C GLN A 281 -17.18 -11.98 -6.86
N THR A 282 -16.44 -13.08 -6.74
CA THR A 282 -14.98 -13.12 -6.59
C THR A 282 -14.23 -13.20 -7.93
N LEU A 283 -14.92 -12.85 -9.01
CA LEU A 283 -14.32 -12.56 -10.33
C LEU A 283 -14.68 -11.13 -10.74
N ASP A 284 -13.72 -10.43 -11.30
CA ASP A 284 -13.97 -9.14 -11.93
C ASP A 284 -13.14 -8.96 -13.22
N LEU A 285 -13.49 -7.92 -13.98
CA LEU A 285 -12.77 -7.50 -15.18
C LEU A 285 -12.38 -6.03 -15.03
N THR A 286 -11.13 -5.73 -15.38
CA THR A 286 -10.69 -4.33 -15.47
C THR A 286 -10.42 -3.97 -16.93
N PRO A 287 -11.15 -2.99 -17.50
CA PRO A 287 -10.96 -2.59 -18.89
C PRO A 287 -9.62 -1.88 -19.10
N THR A 288 -8.92 -2.24 -20.16
CA THR A 288 -7.63 -1.64 -20.52
C THR A 288 -7.75 -0.15 -20.86
N SER A 289 -8.87 0.25 -21.45
CA SER A 289 -9.10 1.66 -21.84
C SER A 289 -9.13 2.62 -20.65
N ALA A 290 -9.53 2.16 -19.46
CA ALA A 290 -9.53 2.99 -18.25
C ALA A 290 -8.10 3.26 -17.77
N ARG A 291 -7.21 2.27 -17.87
CA ARG A 291 -5.80 2.37 -17.48
C ARG A 291 -4.99 3.32 -18.36
N LEU A 292 -5.39 3.46 -19.63
CA LEU A 292 -4.75 4.35 -20.61
C LEU A 292 -5.16 5.82 -20.46
N GLN A 293 -6.12 6.14 -19.59
CA GLN A 293 -6.50 7.50 -19.26
C GLN A 293 -5.53 8.09 -18.23
N THR A 294 -5.53 9.43 -18.12
CA THR A 294 -4.89 10.10 -16.99
C THR A 294 -5.59 9.66 -15.72
N GLN A 295 -4.82 9.19 -14.75
CA GLN A 295 -5.35 8.77 -13.47
C GLN A 295 -5.62 10.01 -12.59
N GLU A 296 -6.66 9.94 -11.76
CA GLU A 296 -6.99 11.01 -10.82
C GLU A 296 -6.06 10.93 -9.59
N CYS A 297 -5.55 12.08 -9.17
CA CYS A 297 -4.74 12.18 -7.96
C CYS A 297 -5.63 12.50 -6.77
N SER A 298 -5.97 11.52 -5.96
CA SER A 298 -6.81 11.67 -4.76
C SER A 298 -6.16 12.51 -3.66
N PHE A 299 -4.84 12.47 -3.61
CA PHE A 299 -4.01 13.11 -2.59
C PHE A 299 -3.40 14.46 -3.02
N CYS A 300 -3.52 14.86 -4.29
CA CYS A 300 -3.05 16.17 -4.74
C CYS A 300 -3.92 17.29 -4.18
N GLY A 301 -3.31 18.28 -3.53
CA GLY A 301 -3.99 19.47 -3.01
C GLY A 301 -4.45 20.47 -4.07
N GLY A 302 -4.30 20.15 -5.36
CA GLY A 302 -4.43 20.99 -6.55
C GLY A 302 -5.60 21.94 -6.57
N GLY A 303 -5.40 23.17 -6.14
CA GLY A 303 -6.34 24.29 -6.24
C GLY A 303 -7.37 24.39 -5.13
N VAL A 304 -7.40 23.49 -4.17
CA VAL A 304 -8.07 23.72 -2.88
C VAL A 304 -7.11 24.56 -2.05
N SER A 305 -7.31 25.85 -2.03
CA SER A 305 -6.51 26.77 -1.21
C SER A 305 -6.45 26.24 0.23
N GLY A 306 -5.33 25.63 0.53
CA GLY A 306 -4.73 25.22 1.77
C GLY A 306 -5.61 24.73 2.92
N ILE A 307 -5.16 23.68 3.50
CA ILE A 307 -5.39 23.38 4.92
C ILE A 307 -5.16 24.65 5.78
N GLY A 308 -4.32 25.61 5.34
CA GLY A 308 -4.02 26.88 6.03
C GLY A 308 -5.07 27.98 6.00
N SER A 309 -6.18 27.89 5.27
CA SER A 309 -7.15 28.98 5.17
C SER A 309 -8.57 28.69 5.66
N GLY A 310 -8.78 27.75 6.58
CA GLY A 310 -10.07 27.55 7.26
C GLY A 310 -11.25 27.22 6.32
N LYS A 311 -10.98 26.62 5.15
CA LYS A 311 -12.01 26.25 4.18
C LYS A 311 -12.01 24.75 3.91
N PHE A 312 -12.36 23.99 4.93
CA PHE A 312 -12.76 22.58 4.75
C PHE A 312 -14.00 22.37 3.84
N ALA A 313 -14.51 23.42 3.21
CA ALA A 313 -15.69 23.32 2.33
C ALA A 313 -15.44 22.50 1.03
N ALA A 314 -14.19 22.15 0.71
CA ALA A 314 -13.89 21.23 -0.39
C ALA A 314 -13.80 19.76 0.06
N LEU A 315 -13.74 19.49 1.36
CA LEU A 315 -13.70 18.13 1.92
C LEU A 315 -15.02 17.35 1.72
N GLU A 316 -16.14 18.02 1.45
CA GLU A 316 -17.43 17.34 1.23
C GLU A 316 -17.46 16.39 0.01
N ALA A 317 -16.44 16.45 -0.87
CA ALA A 317 -16.35 15.61 -2.06
C ALA A 317 -15.00 14.85 -2.16
N SER A 318 -14.11 14.97 -1.16
CA SER A 318 -12.81 14.30 -1.13
C SER A 318 -12.82 13.10 -0.18
N PHE A 319 -11.86 12.20 -0.40
CA PHE A 319 -11.66 11.00 0.39
C PHE A 319 -10.24 10.99 0.95
N ASN A 320 -10.08 10.36 2.10
CA ASN A 320 -8.79 9.97 2.63
C ASN A 320 -8.56 8.48 2.35
N GLU A 321 -7.37 8.15 1.92
CA GLU A 321 -6.92 6.77 1.75
C GLU A 321 -6.16 6.34 3.00
N ILE A 322 -6.47 5.14 3.50
CA ILE A 322 -5.85 4.58 4.71
C ILE A 322 -5.19 3.27 4.32
N PHE A 323 -3.90 3.18 4.67
CA PHE A 323 -3.02 2.06 4.40
C PHE A 323 -2.56 1.45 5.71
N LEU A 324 -2.43 0.13 5.75
CA LEU A 324 -1.64 -0.60 6.74
C LEU A 324 -0.55 -1.36 5.98
N ASP A 325 0.70 -0.99 6.20
CA ASP A 325 1.86 -1.75 5.73
C ASP A 325 2.38 -2.62 6.88
N GLY A 326 2.66 -3.90 6.61
CA GLY A 326 2.92 -4.91 7.62
C GLY A 326 1.77 -5.89 7.78
N GLU A 327 1.82 -6.69 8.85
CA GLU A 327 0.81 -7.71 9.14
C GLU A 327 -0.16 -7.23 10.23
N GLY A 328 -1.36 -7.73 10.19
CA GLY A 328 -2.45 -7.36 11.08
C GLY A 328 -3.67 -6.92 10.30
N HIS A 329 -4.67 -6.42 11.01
CA HIS A 329 -5.89 -5.91 10.41
C HIS A 329 -6.30 -4.60 11.05
N ILE A 330 -7.00 -3.75 10.30
CA ILE A 330 -7.58 -2.55 10.89
C ILE A 330 -9.11 -2.59 10.91
N LEU A 331 -9.66 -1.92 11.94
CA LEU A 331 -11.08 -1.63 12.02
C LEU A 331 -11.25 -0.13 12.24
N ILE A 332 -11.74 0.53 11.20
CA ILE A 332 -12.03 1.96 11.18
C ILE A 332 -13.43 2.18 11.72
N THR A 333 -13.61 3.12 12.64
CA THR A 333 -14.91 3.50 13.20
C THR A 333 -15.09 5.02 13.11
N ASP A 334 -16.19 5.49 12.52
CA ASP A 334 -16.54 6.91 12.44
C ASP A 334 -17.17 7.42 13.75
N GLU A 335 -17.36 8.73 13.87
CA GLU A 335 -17.98 9.38 15.04
C GLU A 335 -19.42 8.91 15.32
N ASN A 336 -20.08 8.23 14.37
CA ASN A 336 -21.44 7.69 14.50
C ASN A 336 -21.43 6.21 14.91
N GLY A 337 -20.27 5.58 14.97
CA GLY A 337 -20.09 4.17 15.29
C GLY A 337 -20.29 3.24 14.11
N ASN A 338 -20.31 3.74 12.86
CA ASN A 338 -20.25 2.91 11.67
C ASN A 338 -18.82 2.41 11.43
N ARG A 339 -18.68 1.19 10.89
CA ARG A 339 -17.40 0.49 10.80
C ARG A 339 -17.01 0.17 9.37
N LEU A 340 -15.72 0.19 9.10
CA LEU A 340 -15.09 -0.28 7.87
C LEU A 340 -13.81 -1.04 8.24
N GLY A 341 -13.63 -2.26 7.73
CA GLY A 341 -12.48 -3.09 8.03
C GLY A 341 -12.86 -4.49 8.47
N TYR A 342 -11.94 -5.22 9.10
CA TYR A 342 -12.16 -6.62 9.46
C TYR A 342 -12.95 -6.78 10.75
N VAL A 343 -13.98 -7.62 10.70
CA VAL A 343 -14.75 -8.09 11.85
C VAL A 343 -14.99 -9.59 11.68
N ASP A 344 -14.55 -10.40 12.63
CA ASP A 344 -14.68 -11.87 12.58
C ASP A 344 -14.16 -12.48 11.25
N GLY A 345 -13.03 -11.99 10.75
CA GLY A 345 -12.39 -12.46 9.50
C GLY A 345 -13.10 -12.05 8.20
N LYS A 346 -13.97 -11.03 8.25
CA LYS A 346 -14.65 -10.49 7.07
C LYS A 346 -14.62 -8.98 7.07
N ILE A 347 -14.49 -8.41 5.89
CA ILE A 347 -14.58 -6.96 5.73
C ILE A 347 -16.05 -6.55 5.85
N VAL A 348 -16.32 -5.61 6.76
CA VAL A 348 -17.57 -4.88 6.85
C VAL A 348 -17.39 -3.49 6.24
N ASN A 349 -18.45 -2.92 5.68
CA ASN A 349 -18.49 -1.55 5.21
C ASN A 349 -19.82 -0.93 5.58
N GLU A 350 -19.86 -0.21 6.70
CA GLU A 350 -21.02 0.46 7.27
C GLU A 350 -20.92 1.99 7.14
N ILE A 351 -19.72 2.54 6.86
CA ILE A 351 -19.49 3.99 6.72
C ILE A 351 -20.09 4.49 5.40
N PRO A 352 -21.07 5.41 5.43
CA PRO A 352 -21.71 5.88 4.21
C PRO A 352 -20.72 6.57 3.26
N GLY A 353 -20.64 6.08 2.02
CA GLY A 353 -19.75 6.62 1.00
C GLY A 353 -18.34 6.06 0.99
N ALA A 354 -17.94 5.33 2.03
CA ALA A 354 -16.64 4.69 2.06
C ALA A 354 -16.58 3.46 1.14
N THR A 355 -15.37 3.19 0.65
CA THR A 355 -15.05 2.02 -0.19
C THR A 355 -13.75 1.37 0.29
N TYR A 356 -13.44 0.22 -0.25
CA TYR A 356 -12.13 -0.41 -0.10
C TYR A 356 -11.68 -1.05 -1.41
N THR A 357 -10.38 -1.03 -1.65
CA THR A 357 -9.75 -1.65 -2.81
C THR A 357 -8.87 -2.79 -2.35
N GLN A 358 -9.25 -4.01 -2.74
CA GLN A 358 -8.45 -5.19 -2.51
C GLN A 358 -7.47 -5.35 -3.66
N PHE A 359 -6.18 -5.36 -3.35
CA PHE A 359 -5.16 -5.49 -4.37
C PHE A 359 -5.14 -6.88 -5.01
N ARG A 360 -4.88 -6.90 -6.29
CA ARG A 360 -4.41 -8.07 -7.01
C ARG A 360 -2.90 -8.10 -6.88
N MET A 361 -2.47 -8.66 -5.79
CA MET A 361 -1.08 -8.87 -5.44
C MET A 361 -0.97 -10.26 -4.85
N ALA A 362 0.15 -10.85 -5.04
CA ALA A 362 0.48 -12.06 -4.37
C ALA A 362 0.98 -11.70 -2.96
N ALA A 363 0.25 -11.98 -1.92
CA ALA A 363 0.77 -11.84 -0.57
C ALA A 363 1.48 -13.13 -0.15
N SER A 364 2.65 -13.00 0.46
CA SER A 364 3.39 -14.15 1.02
C SER A 364 2.79 -14.56 2.36
N GLY A 365 1.73 -15.36 2.34
CA GLY A 365 1.27 -16.08 3.52
C GLY A 365 0.27 -15.39 4.45
N ASN A 366 0.08 -14.08 4.38
CA ASN A 366 -0.93 -13.33 5.13
C ASN A 366 -1.94 -12.68 4.19
N THR A 367 -3.15 -12.47 4.68
CA THR A 367 -4.17 -11.74 3.92
C THR A 367 -3.74 -10.27 3.86
N PRO A 368 -3.48 -9.71 2.67
CA PRO A 368 -3.09 -8.31 2.54
C PRO A 368 -4.23 -7.41 2.98
N GLU A 369 -3.88 -6.36 3.71
CA GLU A 369 -4.85 -5.33 4.08
C GLU A 369 -5.24 -4.51 2.83
N PRO A 370 -6.53 -4.26 2.56
CA PRO A 370 -6.95 -3.40 1.46
C PRO A 370 -6.64 -1.93 1.74
N ILE A 371 -6.60 -1.12 0.68
CA ILE A 371 -6.70 0.34 0.86
C ILE A 371 -8.14 0.67 1.20
N TYR A 372 -8.34 1.42 2.27
CA TYR A 372 -9.64 1.94 2.65
C TYR A 372 -9.77 3.41 2.22
N SER A 373 -10.87 3.75 1.56
CA SER A 373 -11.18 5.11 1.14
C SER A 373 -12.39 5.61 1.92
N VAL A 374 -12.21 6.63 2.74
CA VAL A 374 -13.24 7.19 3.62
C VAL A 374 -13.49 8.66 3.31
N PRO A 375 -14.72 9.19 3.47
CA PRO A 375 -14.99 10.62 3.33
C PRO A 375 -14.08 11.46 4.22
N ALA A 376 -13.40 12.45 3.64
CA ALA A 376 -12.29 13.18 4.26
C ALA A 376 -12.66 14.03 5.51
N ALA A 377 -13.95 14.29 5.72
CA ALA A 377 -14.41 15.13 6.86
C ALA A 377 -14.70 14.33 8.14
N LEU A 378 -14.49 13.02 8.15
CA LEU A 378 -14.82 12.17 9.30
C LEU A 378 -13.68 12.14 10.32
N ASP A 379 -14.04 12.25 11.59
CA ASP A 379 -13.17 11.86 12.69
C ASP A 379 -13.18 10.33 12.80
N LEU A 380 -12.02 9.73 12.91
CA LEU A 380 -11.86 8.30 12.85
C LEU A 380 -11.13 7.74 14.06
N THR A 381 -11.61 6.61 14.55
CA THR A 381 -10.87 5.72 15.46
C THR A 381 -10.49 4.47 14.67
N ILE A 382 -9.22 4.12 14.66
CA ILE A 382 -8.68 2.97 13.94
C ILE A 382 -8.03 2.02 14.93
N GLU A 383 -8.63 0.86 15.13
CA GLU A 383 -8.01 -0.24 15.87
C GLU A 383 -7.05 -0.99 14.95
N ILE A 384 -5.82 -1.21 15.40
CA ILE A 384 -4.78 -2.00 14.72
C ILE A 384 -4.70 -3.32 15.46
N ASP A 385 -5.21 -4.40 14.84
CA ASP A 385 -5.46 -5.69 15.49
C ASP A 385 -4.43 -6.76 15.08
N GLY A 386 -3.55 -7.11 16.01
CA GLY A 386 -2.60 -8.21 15.93
C GLY A 386 -3.13 -9.57 16.42
N SER A 387 -4.44 -9.72 16.64
CA SER A 387 -5.00 -10.95 17.23
C SER A 387 -4.83 -12.20 16.35
N THR A 388 -4.63 -12.02 15.05
CA THR A 388 -4.40 -13.10 14.08
C THR A 388 -2.92 -13.42 13.87
N LEU A 389 -2.02 -12.59 14.38
CA LEU A 389 -0.58 -12.77 14.24
C LEU A 389 -0.07 -13.98 15.01
N THR A 390 0.92 -14.66 14.46
CA THR A 390 1.64 -15.77 15.11
C THR A 390 3.04 -15.38 15.60
N GLU A 391 3.58 -14.30 15.07
CA GLU A 391 4.84 -13.65 15.43
C GLU A 391 4.66 -12.14 15.35
N GLU A 392 5.59 -11.38 15.91
CA GLU A 392 5.62 -9.92 15.91
C GLU A 392 5.75 -9.38 14.49
N SER A 393 5.03 -8.33 14.17
CA SER A 393 5.12 -7.62 12.89
C SER A 393 5.50 -6.16 13.12
N LEU A 394 6.39 -5.63 12.29
CA LEU A 394 6.59 -4.20 12.14
C LEU A 394 5.52 -3.69 11.19
N THR A 395 4.78 -2.69 11.64
CA THR A 395 3.55 -2.26 10.97
C THR A 395 3.48 -0.72 10.93
N ASP A 396 3.04 -0.16 9.81
CA ASP A 396 2.86 1.27 9.62
C ASP A 396 1.40 1.56 9.26
N LEU A 397 0.80 2.55 9.92
CA LEU A 397 -0.55 3.03 9.65
C LEU A 397 -0.50 4.44 9.06
N ILE A 398 -0.88 4.61 7.81
CA ILE A 398 -0.81 5.88 7.09
C ILE A 398 -2.18 6.28 6.56
N MET A 399 -2.54 7.54 6.74
CA MET A 399 -3.68 8.20 6.09
C MET A 399 -3.16 9.27 5.13
N ILE A 400 -3.64 9.26 3.90
CA ILE A 400 -3.28 10.22 2.86
C ILE A 400 -4.54 10.88 2.33
N GLY A 401 -4.56 12.19 2.33
CA GLY A 401 -5.67 13.00 1.81
C GLY A 401 -5.17 14.13 0.93
N ALA A 402 -6.10 14.94 0.42
CA ALA A 402 -5.77 16.02 -0.50
C ALA A 402 -4.85 17.07 0.16
N GLY A 403 -3.57 17.07 -0.22
CA GLY A 403 -2.54 17.98 0.27
C GLY A 403 -1.97 17.63 1.64
N PHE A 404 -2.21 16.42 2.15
CA PHE A 404 -1.59 15.97 3.40
C PHE A 404 -1.40 14.45 3.46
N SER A 405 -0.44 14.04 4.28
CA SER A 405 -0.29 12.67 4.79
C SER A 405 -0.07 12.73 6.30
N ILE A 406 -0.53 11.72 7.02
CA ILE A 406 -0.36 11.62 8.47
C ILE A 406 -0.35 10.16 8.87
N GLY A 407 0.55 9.77 9.79
CA GLY A 407 0.63 8.37 10.16
C GLY A 407 1.43 8.09 11.41
N VAL A 408 1.43 6.81 11.74
CA VAL A 408 2.26 6.19 12.77
C VAL A 408 3.06 5.08 12.11
N GLU A 409 4.36 5.20 12.14
CA GLU A 409 5.29 4.22 11.59
C GLU A 409 6.06 3.53 12.72
N GLY A 410 6.58 2.34 12.42
CA GLY A 410 7.40 1.59 13.36
C GLY A 410 6.63 0.96 14.53
N ILE A 411 5.37 0.63 14.34
CA ILE A 411 4.54 -0.08 15.33
C ILE A 411 5.02 -1.52 15.43
N TYR A 412 5.46 -1.98 16.61
CA TYR A 412 5.77 -3.39 16.89
C TYR A 412 4.52 -4.11 17.37
N LEU A 413 3.71 -4.59 16.43
CA LEU A 413 2.46 -5.26 16.73
C LEU A 413 2.70 -6.72 17.16
N GLU A 414 2.49 -7.03 18.44
CA GLU A 414 2.62 -8.38 19.00
C GLU A 414 1.34 -9.22 18.80
N PRO A 415 1.45 -10.57 18.78
CA PRO A 415 0.29 -11.45 18.74
C PRO A 415 -0.72 -11.17 19.85
N GLY A 416 -1.92 -10.72 19.49
CA GLY A 416 -3.00 -10.38 20.41
C GLY A 416 -2.99 -8.95 20.94
N GLN A 417 -2.05 -8.12 20.53
CA GLN A 417 -2.04 -6.68 20.79
C GLN A 417 -3.09 -5.98 19.94
N VAL A 418 -3.70 -4.94 20.47
CA VAL A 418 -4.62 -4.05 19.74
C VAL A 418 -4.29 -2.62 20.13
N ASP A 419 -3.73 -1.88 19.19
CA ASP A 419 -3.42 -0.46 19.37
C ASP A 419 -4.49 0.40 18.72
N VAL A 420 -4.52 1.68 19.06
CA VAL A 420 -5.57 2.58 18.57
C VAL A 420 -4.97 3.90 18.09
N ALA A 421 -5.25 4.23 16.83
CA ALA A 421 -4.97 5.54 16.29
C ALA A 421 -6.26 6.37 16.19
N TYR A 422 -6.17 7.63 16.51
CA TYR A 422 -7.26 8.61 16.40
C TYR A 422 -6.86 9.68 15.40
N PHE A 423 -7.64 9.80 14.34
CA PHE A 423 -7.45 10.83 13.33
C PHE A 423 -8.56 11.87 13.40
N TYR A 424 -8.18 13.11 13.62
CA TYR A 424 -9.07 14.28 13.62
C TYR A 424 -8.65 15.24 12.49
N PRO A 425 -9.02 14.96 11.22
CA PRO A 425 -8.54 15.74 10.09
C PRO A 425 -8.92 17.22 10.17
N SER A 426 -10.11 17.53 10.71
CA SER A 426 -10.57 18.91 10.90
C SER A 426 -9.73 19.70 11.92
N GLU A 427 -9.07 19.00 12.82
CA GLU A 427 -8.20 19.56 13.86
C GLU A 427 -6.72 19.34 13.53
N GLN A 428 -6.40 18.70 12.40
CA GLN A 428 -5.03 18.35 12.00
C GLN A 428 -4.27 17.60 13.10
N THR A 429 -4.97 16.68 13.76
CA THR A 429 -4.47 15.96 14.93
C THR A 429 -4.44 14.47 14.69
N ILE A 430 -3.35 13.85 15.11
CA ILE A 430 -3.23 12.41 15.29
C ILE A 430 -2.90 12.10 16.74
N ALA A 431 -3.55 11.07 17.28
CA ALA A 431 -3.14 10.48 18.56
C ALA A 431 -3.00 8.98 18.39
N TYR A 432 -1.99 8.40 19.03
CA TYR A 432 -1.73 6.97 19.02
C TYR A 432 -1.61 6.44 20.44
N GLU A 433 -2.41 5.42 20.75
CA GLU A 433 -2.44 4.72 22.04
C GLU A 433 -1.99 3.27 21.84
N THR A 434 -0.89 2.87 22.48
CA THR A 434 -0.36 1.51 22.44
C THR A 434 -0.75 0.68 23.65
N GLN A 435 -0.85 -0.64 23.50
CA GLN A 435 -0.99 -1.59 24.61
C GLN A 435 0.35 -2.08 25.16
N ALA A 436 1.44 -1.95 24.41
CA ALA A 436 2.79 -2.36 24.78
C ALA A 436 3.71 -1.15 25.03
N ASP A 437 4.93 -1.37 25.52
CA ASP A 437 5.95 -0.33 25.59
C ASP A 437 6.55 -0.13 24.19
N GLU A 438 6.44 1.07 23.62
CA GLU A 438 6.84 1.37 22.24
C GLU A 438 7.46 2.76 22.06
N SER A 439 8.17 2.92 20.94
CA SER A 439 8.70 4.19 20.45
C SER A 439 8.24 4.44 19.01
N PRO A 440 6.96 4.77 18.78
CA PRO A 440 6.43 4.98 17.44
C PRO A 440 7.01 6.24 16.80
N PHE A 441 6.99 6.28 15.47
CA PHE A 441 7.30 7.47 14.69
C PHE A 441 5.99 8.11 14.24
N ILE A 442 5.77 9.37 14.58
CA ILE A 442 4.65 10.13 14.05
C ILE A 442 5.15 10.94 12.87
N VAL A 443 4.52 10.74 11.72
CA VAL A 443 4.87 11.45 10.47
C VAL A 443 3.71 12.32 10.01
N ILE A 444 4.01 13.52 9.55
CA ILE A 444 3.02 14.45 8.99
C ILE A 444 3.63 15.13 7.77
N GLY A 445 3.02 14.94 6.60
CA GLY A 445 3.34 15.66 5.37
C GLY A 445 2.24 16.64 5.03
N VAL A 446 2.56 17.87 4.66
CA VAL A 446 1.58 18.87 4.23
C VAL A 446 2.06 19.72 3.08
N GLU A 447 1.17 19.97 2.14
CA GLU A 447 1.32 21.02 1.16
C GLU A 447 0.82 22.34 1.77
N ASN A 448 1.64 23.39 1.80
CA ASN A 448 1.24 24.69 2.31
C ASN A 448 1.45 25.79 1.27
N PRO A 449 0.52 25.95 0.32
CA PRO A 449 0.63 26.94 -0.75
C PRO A 449 0.61 28.39 -0.26
N ASP A 450 0.06 28.66 0.93
CA ASP A 450 0.07 30.02 1.52
C ASP A 450 1.47 30.41 2.05
N ALA A 451 2.27 29.42 2.46
CA ALA A 451 3.66 29.61 2.84
C ALA A 451 4.63 29.45 1.65
N GLU A 452 4.14 29.10 0.46
CA GLU A 452 4.95 28.76 -0.72
C GLU A 452 6.00 27.67 -0.40
N ALA A 453 5.64 26.71 0.48
CA ALA A 453 6.51 25.62 0.94
C ALA A 453 5.69 24.42 1.39
N ASP A 454 6.20 23.23 1.13
CA ASP A 454 5.69 21.99 1.68
C ASP A 454 6.56 21.54 2.86
N TYR A 455 5.97 20.82 3.79
CA TYR A 455 6.64 20.39 5.01
C TYR A 455 6.43 18.90 5.25
N TYR A 456 7.49 18.22 5.69
CA TYR A 456 7.43 16.86 6.21
C TYR A 456 8.05 16.82 7.60
N PHE A 457 7.26 16.42 8.58
CA PHE A 457 7.63 16.35 9.99
C PHE A 457 7.75 14.90 10.43
N GLU A 458 8.80 14.61 11.22
CA GLU A 458 8.96 13.34 11.91
C GLU A 458 9.20 13.59 13.40
N VAL A 459 8.43 12.93 14.25
CA VAL A 459 8.59 12.89 15.71
C VAL A 459 8.92 11.46 16.10
N GLN A 460 10.13 11.21 16.56
CA GLN A 460 10.68 9.88 16.81
C GLN A 460 11.16 9.74 18.25
N GLY A 461 11.26 8.51 18.76
CA GLY A 461 11.91 8.22 20.02
C GLY A 461 11.16 8.64 21.28
N ALA A 462 9.88 9.02 21.15
CA ALA A 462 9.03 9.22 22.33
C ALA A 462 8.63 7.86 22.89
N ASP A 463 9.42 7.35 23.85
CA ASP A 463 9.15 6.06 24.50
C ASP A 463 7.89 6.14 25.36
N ILE A 464 6.80 5.52 24.91
CA ILE A 464 5.53 5.41 25.65
C ILE A 464 5.36 4.03 26.26
N GLN A 465 4.80 3.96 27.46
CA GLN A 465 4.50 2.70 28.14
C GLN A 465 3.14 2.17 27.69
N GLY A 466 2.92 0.88 27.87
CA GLY A 466 1.63 0.25 27.56
C GLY A 466 0.43 0.95 28.21
N GLY A 467 -0.54 1.32 27.37
CA GLY A 467 -1.68 2.18 27.67
C GLY A 467 -1.31 3.67 27.75
N GLY A 468 -0.16 4.05 27.20
CA GLY A 468 0.23 5.44 26.98
C GLY A 468 -0.27 5.94 25.63
N ILE A 469 -0.28 7.26 25.48
CA ILE A 469 -0.74 7.95 24.27
C ILE A 469 0.23 9.06 23.90
N ILE A 470 0.55 9.18 22.63
CA ILE A 470 1.21 10.34 22.04
C ILE A 470 0.22 11.08 21.15
N THR A 471 0.20 12.40 21.23
CA THR A 471 -0.66 13.26 20.41
C THR A 471 0.19 14.31 19.71
N VAL A 472 0.02 14.44 18.41
CA VAL A 472 0.65 15.47 17.60
C VAL A 472 -0.43 16.28 16.89
N TYR A 473 -0.35 17.59 17.01
CA TYR A 473 -1.26 18.55 16.42
C TYR A 473 -0.49 19.57 15.58
N LEU A 474 -0.92 19.79 14.35
CA LEU A 474 -0.32 20.76 13.45
C LEU A 474 -1.18 22.02 13.36
N ASP A 475 -0.71 23.13 13.91
CA ASP A 475 -1.34 24.45 13.78
C ASP A 475 -0.73 25.23 12.62
N THR A 476 -1.33 25.09 11.44
CA THR A 476 -0.86 25.77 10.24
C THR A 476 -1.13 27.28 10.25
N GLU A 477 -2.05 27.79 11.10
CA GLU A 477 -2.30 29.23 11.26
C GLU A 477 -1.22 29.88 12.13
N ALA A 478 -0.84 29.22 13.22
CA ALA A 478 0.25 29.68 14.10
C ALA A 478 1.64 29.36 13.53
N GLY A 479 1.74 28.31 12.71
CA GLY A 479 3.01 27.78 12.22
C GLY A 479 3.75 26.96 13.28
N ASP A 480 2.98 26.27 14.12
CA ASP A 480 3.47 25.46 15.24
C ASP A 480 3.08 23.99 15.07
N LEU A 481 3.98 23.08 15.44
CA LEU A 481 3.68 21.68 15.70
C LEU A 481 3.66 21.47 17.22
N LEU A 482 2.58 20.90 17.75
CA LEU A 482 2.40 20.65 19.18
C LEU A 482 2.50 19.15 19.45
N ILE A 483 3.30 18.77 20.44
CA ILE A 483 3.56 17.37 20.81
C ILE A 483 3.26 17.20 22.30
N ASN A 484 2.42 16.21 22.62
CA ASN A 484 2.10 15.82 23.99
C ASN A 484 2.13 14.30 24.12
N ALA A 485 2.56 13.78 25.26
CA ALA A 485 2.50 12.35 25.54
C ALA A 485 2.18 12.07 27.00
N GLU A 486 1.50 10.96 27.25
CA GLU A 486 1.17 10.45 28.58
C GLU A 486 1.81 9.08 28.79
N LYS A 487 2.17 8.76 30.03
CA LYS A 487 2.84 7.52 30.45
C LYS A 487 4.15 7.26 29.72
N LEU A 488 5.00 8.26 29.68
CA LEU A 488 6.35 8.13 29.16
C LEU A 488 7.21 7.18 30.03
N SER A 489 8.12 6.44 29.40
CA SER A 489 9.13 5.66 30.09
C SER A 489 10.32 6.54 30.47
N ASN A 490 10.55 6.75 31.77
CA ASN A 490 11.67 7.55 32.31
C ASN A 490 11.66 9.04 31.94
N GLU A 491 12.83 9.67 31.82
CA GLU A 491 13.02 11.05 31.41
C GLU A 491 12.73 11.12 29.89
N GLY A 492 11.43 11.21 29.50
CA GLY A 492 11.00 11.19 28.12
C GLY A 492 11.72 12.25 27.30
N SER A 493 12.16 11.85 26.13
CA SER A 493 12.68 12.75 25.10
C SER A 493 12.21 12.23 23.75
N PHE A 494 12.24 13.09 22.76
CA PHE A 494 11.99 12.73 21.37
C PHE A 494 13.01 13.40 20.46
N ASP A 495 13.16 12.87 19.27
CA ASP A 495 13.90 13.47 18.18
C ASP A 495 12.90 14.08 17.19
N PHE A 496 13.24 15.25 16.67
CA PHE A 496 12.40 15.98 15.73
C PHE A 496 13.17 16.25 14.44
N TYR A 497 12.56 15.90 13.33
CA TYR A 497 13.08 16.18 12.00
C TYR A 497 12.03 16.93 11.19
N LEU A 498 12.51 17.86 10.37
CA LEU A 498 11.68 18.63 9.46
C LEU A 498 12.37 18.76 8.11
N THR A 499 11.67 18.37 7.05
CA THR A 499 12.04 18.73 5.69
C THR A 499 11.10 19.82 5.19
N ARG A 500 11.67 20.91 4.68
CA ARG A 500 10.97 22.04 4.06
C ARG A 500 11.33 22.09 2.58
N ILE A 501 10.32 22.04 1.72
CA ILE A 501 10.49 22.03 0.27
C ILE A 501 9.84 23.29 -0.29
N THR A 502 10.63 24.08 -1.04
CA THR A 502 10.15 25.26 -1.79
C THR A 502 10.44 25.06 -3.27
N ASP A 503 9.96 25.97 -4.13
CA ASP A 503 10.28 25.94 -5.57
C ASP A 503 11.80 25.94 -5.88
N GLU A 504 12.62 26.43 -4.95
CA GLU A 504 14.06 26.64 -5.16
C GLU A 504 14.96 25.74 -4.29
N LEU A 505 14.52 25.36 -3.11
CA LEU A 505 15.34 24.71 -2.08
C LEU A 505 14.60 23.57 -1.39
N GLU A 506 15.35 22.58 -1.01
CA GLU A 506 14.99 21.54 -0.05
C GLU A 506 15.93 21.68 1.14
N GLU A 507 15.40 21.87 2.33
CA GLU A 507 16.13 22.13 3.57
C GLU A 507 15.68 21.14 4.63
N GLU A 508 16.63 20.65 5.39
CA GLU A 508 16.40 19.71 6.48
C GLU A 508 16.80 20.35 7.81
N PHE A 509 16.06 20.06 8.86
CA PHE A 509 16.37 20.44 10.24
C PHE A 509 16.31 19.19 11.13
N ALA A 510 17.29 19.06 12.02
CA ALA A 510 17.36 17.97 12.98
C ALA A 510 17.56 18.48 14.40
N ALA A 511 16.71 18.05 15.33
CA ALA A 511 16.87 18.28 16.76
C ALA A 511 16.69 16.95 17.51
N GLU A 512 17.70 16.57 18.28
CA GLU A 512 17.69 15.31 19.02
C GLU A 512 17.64 15.53 20.53
N GLU A 513 17.12 14.55 21.26
CA GLU A 513 17.04 14.56 22.73
C GLU A 513 16.21 15.76 23.28
N ILE A 514 15.12 16.13 22.59
CA ILE A 514 14.20 17.17 23.08
C ILE A 514 13.40 16.63 24.25
N LEU A 515 13.45 17.31 25.40
CA LEU A 515 12.76 16.86 26.60
C LEU A 515 11.25 16.94 26.44
N LEU A 516 10.56 15.84 26.72
CA LEU A 516 9.12 15.71 26.77
C LEU A 516 8.74 15.21 28.17
N ASN A 517 8.19 16.09 29.00
CA ASN A 517 7.69 15.71 30.31
C ASN A 517 6.26 15.19 30.19
N GLU A 518 5.90 14.19 31.00
CA GLU A 518 4.55 13.65 31.03
C GLU A 518 3.51 14.76 31.25
N GLY A 519 2.55 14.87 30.31
CA GLY A 519 1.47 15.85 30.33
C GLY A 519 1.86 17.28 29.93
N ALA A 520 3.14 17.53 29.64
CA ALA A 520 3.55 18.81 29.05
C ALA A 520 3.22 18.86 27.54
N ILE A 521 3.11 20.08 27.02
CA ILE A 521 2.96 20.30 25.57
C ILE A 521 4.22 21.00 25.07
N VAL A 522 4.87 20.40 24.08
CA VAL A 522 6.00 21.01 23.38
C VAL A 522 5.50 21.66 22.11
N TYR A 523 5.80 22.93 21.95
CA TYR A 523 5.51 23.74 20.76
C TYR A 523 6.77 23.86 19.93
N VAL A 524 6.71 23.50 18.67
CA VAL A 524 7.81 23.64 17.69
C VAL A 524 7.39 24.66 16.65
N ASN A 525 7.94 25.88 16.69
CA ASN A 525 7.61 26.92 15.73
C ASN A 525 8.40 26.73 14.45
N TYR A 526 7.86 25.98 13.51
CA TYR A 526 8.49 25.65 12.25
C TYR A 526 8.41 26.77 11.22
N ALA A 527 7.39 27.62 11.29
CA ALA A 527 7.18 28.68 10.30
C ALA A 527 8.22 29.82 10.42
N GLU A 528 8.85 30.00 11.60
CA GLU A 528 9.93 30.97 11.78
C GLU A 528 11.29 30.47 11.28
N TRP A 529 11.42 29.16 11.05
CA TRP A 529 12.63 28.57 10.47
C TRP A 529 12.61 28.71 8.94
N THR A 530 13.45 29.62 8.43
CA THR A 530 13.51 29.97 7.00
C THR A 530 14.94 30.31 6.60
N ASP A 531 15.23 30.42 5.30
CA ASP A 531 16.54 30.89 4.76
C ASP A 531 17.01 32.21 5.36
N ALA A 532 16.09 33.04 5.82
CA ALA A 532 16.41 34.30 6.48
C ALA A 532 16.76 34.12 7.95
N ASN A 533 16.44 32.98 8.57
CA ASN A 533 16.70 32.65 9.97
C ASN A 533 17.13 31.17 10.12
N PRO A 534 18.29 30.76 9.58
CA PRO A 534 18.72 29.36 9.58
C PRO A 534 19.40 28.94 10.91
N GLU A 535 19.58 29.87 11.88
CA GLU A 535 20.45 29.63 13.04
C GLU A 535 19.84 28.71 14.10
N GLY A 536 18.54 28.37 13.99
CA GLY A 536 17.87 27.44 14.90
C GLY A 536 16.37 27.62 14.91
N MET A 537 15.67 26.67 15.52
CA MET A 537 14.24 26.65 15.63
C MET A 537 13.80 26.92 17.06
N TYR A 538 12.71 27.66 17.22
CA TYR A 538 12.13 27.98 18.53
C TYR A 538 11.27 26.82 19.07
N PHE A 539 11.53 26.46 20.32
CA PHE A 539 10.77 25.49 21.08
C PHE A 539 10.20 26.15 22.34
N GLY A 540 8.90 26.02 22.55
CA GLY A 540 8.21 26.42 23.75
C GLY A 540 7.70 25.21 24.52
N VAL A 541 7.67 25.26 25.84
CA VAL A 541 7.13 24.19 26.68
C VAL A 541 6.11 24.75 27.65
N ASP A 542 4.90 24.24 27.57
CA ASP A 542 3.85 24.40 28.56
C ASP A 542 3.89 23.18 29.48
N LEU A 543 4.35 23.35 30.71
CA LEU A 543 4.64 22.26 31.63
C LEU A 543 3.40 21.68 32.31
N ASP A 544 2.30 22.43 32.40
CA ASP A 544 1.08 22.03 33.09
C ASP A 544 -0.17 21.99 32.20
N GLY A 545 0.00 22.22 30.89
CA GLY A 545 -1.07 22.12 29.90
C GLY A 545 -2.14 23.23 30.02
N ASP A 546 -1.81 24.39 30.61
CA ASP A 546 -2.76 25.50 30.81
C ASP A 546 -2.85 26.46 29.59
N GLY A 547 -2.06 26.21 28.53
CA GLY A 547 -1.98 27.01 27.32
C GLY A 547 -1.00 28.19 27.44
N THR A 548 -0.17 28.21 28.49
CA THR A 548 0.84 29.25 28.70
C THR A 548 2.23 28.62 28.59
N ILE A 549 3.09 29.14 27.73
CA ILE A 549 4.47 28.66 27.61
C ILE A 549 5.24 29.08 28.88
N ASP A 550 5.75 28.09 29.61
CA ASP A 550 6.54 28.26 30.84
C ASP A 550 8.04 28.38 30.57
N GLU A 551 8.52 27.65 29.60
CA GLU A 551 9.94 27.61 29.20
C GLU A 551 10.07 27.82 27.71
N GLU A 552 11.14 28.52 27.31
CA GLU A 552 11.45 28.81 25.90
C GLU A 552 12.92 28.61 25.64
N TYR A 553 13.25 27.99 24.49
CA TYR A 553 14.65 27.87 24.06
C TYR A 553 14.73 27.75 22.52
N VAL A 554 15.90 28.03 22.00
CA VAL A 554 16.21 27.82 20.57
C VAL A 554 17.11 26.62 20.46
N VAL A 555 16.75 25.70 19.56
CA VAL A 555 17.54 24.53 19.23
C VAL A 555 18.30 24.82 17.95
N ASP A 556 19.63 24.70 18.01
CA ASP A 556 20.47 24.82 16.84
C ASP A 556 20.33 23.54 15.98
N ASP A 557 20.32 23.73 14.66
CA ASP A 557 20.36 22.61 13.72
C ASP A 557 21.62 21.77 13.96
N LYS A 558 21.46 20.45 14.06
CA LYS A 558 22.57 19.50 14.29
C LYS A 558 23.22 18.95 13.02
N GLN A 559 22.80 19.43 11.83
CA GLN A 559 23.40 18.98 10.56
C GLN A 559 24.85 19.39 10.38
#